data_ed229310c588d69fb9daeed31774d314
#
_entry.id   ed229310c588d69fb9daeed31774d314
#
_cell.length_a   1.000
_cell.length_b   1.000
_cell.length_c   1.000
_cell.angle_alpha   90.00
_cell.angle_beta   90.00
_cell.angle_gamma   90.00
#
_symmetry.space_group_name_H-M   'P 1'
#
loop_
_entity.id
_entity.type
_entity.pdbx_description
1 polymer ?
#
loop_
_entity_poly.entity_id
_entity_poly.type
_entity_poly.pdbx_seq_one_letter_code
_entity_poly.pdbx_strand_id
1 'polypeptide(L)'
;MLSEGTPILRIQNLNGGENWFYSDLDLPVDKYCEKGDLLYAWSATFGPYWSRWDHRLIYHYHIWKVVPGDCMDKIFAFYELKRITGALKASAHGVAMPHITKSGMEDWAITLPPLAEQKAIAEKLDTLLAQVESTKARLERIPKILKRFRQSVLAAAVSGKLTEVKENDFSEITIEGLAKERKYSLGIGPFGSNLKVSDYCAEGHPLVFVREIRAGRFGDGATKYVSSGKFDELRAHRVLPGDVLITKMGDPPGDVAIYPVNRPEAVITADCIKLSVNQNVAMTKYVSYAMQSEQFRLSVISISAGVAQQKVNLTKFRKLTLPTPSLEKQTEIVRRVDQLFAYADTIETQVNNALERVNNLTQSILAKAFRGELTEQWRKDNPDLINGENSAEALLEKIKAEREVAKSKKKAKEKVRKG
;
A
#
# COMPACT_ATOMS: atom_id res chain seq x y z
N MET A 1 3.29 28.28 19.90
CA MET A 1 2.31 27.19 20.10
C MET A 1 2.46 26.73 21.52
N LEU A 2 1.34 26.52 22.22
CA LEU A 2 1.40 26.03 23.60
C LEU A 2 1.87 24.57 23.60
N SER A 3 2.71 24.23 24.59
CA SER A 3 3.18 22.86 24.83
C SER A 3 2.27 22.08 25.80
N GLU A 4 1.34 22.78 26.47
CA GLU A 4 0.43 22.27 27.50
C GLU A 4 -0.95 22.89 27.35
N GLY A 5 -1.98 22.24 27.89
CA GLY A 5 -3.37 22.68 27.83
C GLY A 5 -4.31 21.58 27.32
N THR A 6 -5.51 21.96 26.89
CA THR A 6 -6.46 21.01 26.29
C THR A 6 -6.02 20.68 24.86
N PRO A 7 -5.82 19.39 24.51
CA PRO A 7 -5.41 19.00 23.17
C PRO A 7 -6.48 19.29 22.11
N ILE A 8 -6.04 19.71 20.93
CA ILE A 8 -6.91 20.00 19.78
C ILE A 8 -6.91 18.81 18.83
N LEU A 9 -8.07 18.19 18.68
CA LEU A 9 -8.31 17.10 17.75
C LEU A 9 -8.46 17.64 16.33
N ARG A 10 -7.55 17.24 15.45
CA ARG A 10 -7.54 17.59 14.03
C ARG A 10 -7.74 16.34 13.17
N ILE A 11 -8.07 16.50 11.89
CA ILE A 11 -8.25 15.38 10.96
C ILE A 11 -7.02 14.48 10.89
N GLN A 12 -5.80 15.04 10.96
CA GLN A 12 -4.58 14.24 11.00
C GLN A 12 -4.54 13.27 12.19
N ASN A 13 -5.06 13.69 13.37
CA ASN A 13 -5.09 12.84 14.55
C ASN A 13 -6.14 11.72 14.40
N LEU A 14 -7.28 12.00 13.75
CA LEU A 14 -8.27 10.97 13.39
C LEU A 14 -7.66 9.88 12.50
N ASN A 15 -6.72 10.26 11.63
CA ASN A 15 -6.01 9.36 10.71
C ASN A 15 -4.71 8.76 11.30
N GLY A 16 -4.48 8.87 12.60
CA GLY A 16 -3.33 8.26 13.28
C GLY A 16 -2.10 9.17 13.41
N GLY A 17 -2.18 10.45 13.06
CA GLY A 17 -1.10 11.41 13.30
C GLY A 17 -0.91 11.71 14.78
N GLU A 18 0.35 11.76 15.23
CA GLU A 18 0.72 11.93 16.63
C GLU A 18 1.07 13.37 17.01
N ASN A 19 1.05 14.29 16.06
CA ASN A 19 1.33 15.71 16.33
C ASN A 19 0.12 16.40 16.91
N TRP A 20 0.22 16.84 18.18
CA TRP A 20 -0.83 17.53 18.90
C TRP A 20 -0.55 19.01 19.04
N PHE A 21 -1.62 19.80 18.99
CA PHE A 21 -1.65 21.21 19.36
C PHE A 21 -2.48 21.36 20.62
N TYR A 22 -2.18 22.35 21.42
CA TYR A 22 -2.83 22.59 22.71
C TYR A 22 -3.44 23.99 22.75
N SER A 23 -4.49 24.15 23.56
CA SER A 23 -5.18 25.41 23.82
C SER A 23 -5.46 25.58 25.30
N ASP A 24 -5.32 26.79 25.79
CA ASP A 24 -5.70 27.23 27.12
C ASP A 24 -7.12 27.86 27.15
N LEU A 25 -7.82 27.89 26.02
CA LEU A 25 -9.16 28.45 25.93
C LEU A 25 -10.17 27.58 26.68
N ASP A 26 -10.99 28.22 27.51
CA ASP A 26 -12.21 27.62 28.02
C ASP A 26 -13.37 27.93 27.06
N LEU A 27 -13.81 26.88 26.38
CA LEU A 27 -14.85 26.95 25.35
C LEU A 27 -16.18 26.40 25.86
N PRO A 28 -17.31 26.73 25.23
CA PRO A 28 -18.60 26.10 25.51
C PRO A 28 -18.50 24.56 25.40
N VAL A 29 -19.29 23.86 26.24
CA VAL A 29 -19.24 22.38 26.35
C VAL A 29 -19.45 21.67 25.03
N ASP A 30 -20.21 22.27 24.10
CA ASP A 30 -20.45 21.73 22.75
C ASP A 30 -19.23 21.78 21.83
N LYS A 31 -18.13 22.43 22.23
CA LYS A 31 -16.85 22.47 21.48
C LYS A 31 -15.87 21.37 21.88
N TYR A 32 -16.26 20.54 22.81
CA TYR A 32 -15.43 19.45 23.29
C TYR A 32 -16.00 18.08 22.88
N CYS A 33 -15.11 17.13 22.69
CA CYS A 33 -15.46 15.73 22.55
C CYS A 33 -14.70 14.86 23.56
N GLU A 34 -15.32 13.73 23.88
CA GLU A 34 -14.83 12.73 24.81
C GLU A 34 -14.87 11.34 24.15
N LYS A 35 -14.28 10.35 24.81
CA LYS A 35 -14.28 8.97 24.33
C LYS A 35 -15.71 8.48 24.06
N GLY A 36 -15.88 7.86 22.91
CA GLY A 36 -17.18 7.35 22.46
C GLY A 36 -18.07 8.38 21.78
N ASP A 37 -17.66 9.65 21.66
CA ASP A 37 -18.39 10.61 20.85
C ASP A 37 -18.32 10.28 19.36
N LEU A 38 -19.44 10.40 18.65
CA LEU A 38 -19.52 10.28 17.21
C LEU A 38 -19.09 11.60 16.57
N LEU A 39 -18.09 11.56 15.73
CA LEU A 39 -17.51 12.69 15.03
C LEU A 39 -17.66 12.50 13.52
N TYR A 40 -17.76 13.60 12.78
CA TYR A 40 -17.74 13.56 11.32
C TYR A 40 -16.72 14.56 10.77
N ALA A 41 -15.72 14.07 10.07
CA ALA A 41 -14.76 14.90 9.34
C ALA A 41 -15.35 15.27 7.98
N TRP A 42 -15.44 16.59 7.68
CA TRP A 42 -16.04 17.09 6.45
C TRP A 42 -15.04 17.71 5.48
N SER A 43 -13.76 17.63 5.78
CA SER A 43 -12.66 18.13 4.93
C SER A 43 -11.56 17.10 4.85
N ALA A 44 -10.75 17.10 3.81
CA ALA A 44 -9.64 16.22 3.53
C ALA A 44 -10.04 14.73 3.53
N THR A 45 -10.18 14.11 4.69
CA THR A 45 -10.60 12.70 4.84
C THR A 45 -12.03 12.67 5.38
N PHE A 46 -12.99 12.63 4.46
CA PHE A 46 -14.42 12.59 4.81
C PHE A 46 -14.82 11.30 5.49
N GLY A 47 -15.66 11.41 6.51
CA GLY A 47 -16.31 10.25 7.11
C GLY A 47 -16.57 10.38 8.60
N PRO A 48 -17.35 9.41 9.15
CA PRO A 48 -17.60 9.30 10.56
C PRO A 48 -16.42 8.63 11.28
N TYR A 49 -16.18 9.07 12.53
CA TYR A 49 -15.15 8.58 13.43
C TYR A 49 -15.70 8.47 14.84
N TRP A 50 -15.16 7.51 15.60
CA TRP A 50 -15.33 7.47 17.05
C TRP A 50 -14.17 8.22 17.72
N SER A 51 -14.49 9.11 18.68
CA SER A 51 -13.48 9.64 19.59
C SER A 51 -12.97 8.49 20.47
N ARG A 52 -11.66 8.21 20.42
CA ARG A 52 -11.03 7.05 21.09
C ARG A 52 -10.18 7.42 22.30
N TRP A 53 -9.98 8.70 22.53
CA TRP A 53 -9.09 9.20 23.58
C TRP A 53 -9.79 9.32 24.94
N ASP A 54 -9.10 8.93 26.01
CA ASP A 54 -9.63 8.89 27.38
C ASP A 54 -9.66 10.26 28.06
N HIS A 55 -9.23 11.32 27.38
CA HIS A 55 -9.24 12.69 27.86
C HIS A 55 -10.09 13.59 26.94
N ARG A 56 -10.56 14.69 27.52
CA ARG A 56 -11.37 15.70 26.83
C ARG A 56 -10.54 16.42 25.78
N LEU A 57 -11.10 16.62 24.58
CA LEU A 57 -10.45 17.25 23.44
C LEU A 57 -11.29 18.40 22.88
N ILE A 58 -10.64 19.47 22.42
CA ILE A 58 -11.29 20.48 21.57
C ILE A 58 -11.24 19.94 20.14
N TYR A 59 -12.38 19.77 19.47
CA TYR A 59 -12.35 19.36 18.06
C TYR A 59 -12.27 20.58 17.12
N HIS A 60 -11.41 20.44 16.09
CA HIS A 60 -11.20 21.49 15.09
C HIS A 60 -12.46 21.71 14.25
N TYR A 61 -12.64 22.91 13.69
CA TYR A 61 -13.85 23.29 12.93
C TYR A 61 -14.13 22.41 11.70
N HIS A 62 -13.15 21.68 11.18
CA HIS A 62 -13.35 20.69 10.12
C HIS A 62 -13.96 19.36 10.61
N ILE A 63 -14.31 19.29 11.86
CA ILE A 63 -14.92 18.11 12.49
C ILE A 63 -16.25 18.58 13.11
N TRP A 64 -17.30 17.82 12.88
CA TRP A 64 -18.57 18.01 13.58
C TRP A 64 -18.73 16.92 14.65
N LYS A 65 -19.21 17.28 15.81
CA LYS A 65 -19.73 16.34 16.81
C LYS A 65 -21.18 16.02 16.43
N VAL A 66 -21.45 14.74 16.20
CA VAL A 66 -22.78 14.23 15.84
C VAL A 66 -23.43 13.70 17.11
N VAL A 67 -24.55 14.31 17.50
CA VAL A 67 -25.34 13.91 18.66
C VAL A 67 -26.69 13.41 18.14
N PRO A 68 -26.87 12.09 17.94
CA PRO A 68 -28.17 11.54 17.56
C PRO A 68 -29.19 11.81 18.67
N GLY A 69 -30.43 12.13 18.28
CA GLY A 69 -31.55 12.21 19.22
C GLY A 69 -31.99 10.81 19.68
N ASP A 70 -32.96 10.77 20.62
CA ASP A 70 -33.47 9.52 21.22
C ASP A 70 -34.11 8.55 20.21
N CYS A 71 -34.44 9.05 19.01
CA CYS A 71 -35.03 8.30 17.92
C CYS A 71 -33.99 7.61 16.98
N MET A 72 -32.70 7.76 17.26
CA MET A 72 -31.61 7.26 16.41
C MET A 72 -30.57 6.53 17.25
N ASP A 73 -30.36 5.26 16.96
CA ASP A 73 -29.24 4.51 17.53
C ASP A 73 -27.90 5.09 17.05
N LYS A 74 -26.97 5.26 17.98
CA LYS A 74 -25.68 5.93 17.70
C LYS A 74 -24.77 5.14 16.79
N ILE A 75 -24.78 3.82 16.89
CA ILE A 75 -23.97 2.92 16.02
C ILE A 75 -24.59 2.85 14.64
N PHE A 76 -25.94 2.78 14.57
CA PHE A 76 -26.66 2.87 13.31
C PHE A 76 -26.35 4.19 12.58
N ALA A 77 -26.40 5.33 13.30
CA ALA A 77 -26.04 6.64 12.74
C ALA A 77 -24.62 6.68 12.20
N PHE A 78 -23.65 6.05 12.88
CA PHE A 78 -22.29 5.92 12.38
C PHE A 78 -22.24 5.19 11.03
N TYR A 79 -22.94 4.06 10.88
CA TYR A 79 -22.96 3.30 9.64
C TYR A 79 -23.73 4.00 8.51
N GLU A 80 -24.80 4.70 8.84
CA GLU A 80 -25.51 5.52 7.84
C GLU A 80 -24.63 6.64 7.30
N LEU A 81 -23.91 7.34 8.17
CA LEU A 81 -22.92 8.34 7.76
C LEU A 81 -21.79 7.74 6.92
N LYS A 82 -21.36 6.51 7.24
CA LYS A 82 -20.36 5.78 6.46
C LYS A 82 -20.87 5.43 5.06
N ARG A 83 -22.14 4.99 4.95
CA ARG A 83 -22.81 4.71 3.67
C ARG A 83 -22.91 5.96 2.81
N ILE A 84 -23.41 7.07 3.37
CA ILE A 84 -23.56 8.36 2.68
C ILE A 84 -22.19 8.84 2.18
N THR A 85 -21.18 8.78 3.03
CA THR A 85 -19.80 9.16 2.66
C THR A 85 -19.28 8.31 1.49
N GLY A 86 -19.56 7.02 1.47
CA GLY A 86 -19.21 6.12 0.38
C GLY A 86 -19.88 6.50 -0.93
N ALA A 87 -21.17 6.82 -0.90
CA ALA A 87 -21.93 7.27 -2.06
C ALA A 87 -21.40 8.62 -2.61
N LEU A 88 -21.09 9.57 -1.72
CA LEU A 88 -20.49 10.86 -2.09
C LEU A 88 -19.12 10.69 -2.77
N LYS A 89 -18.27 9.83 -2.21
CA LYS A 89 -16.97 9.53 -2.83
C LYS A 89 -17.09 8.86 -4.20
N ALA A 90 -18.05 7.97 -4.36
CA ALA A 90 -18.29 7.27 -5.62
C ALA A 90 -18.81 8.22 -6.72
N SER A 91 -19.63 9.21 -6.38
CA SER A 91 -20.14 10.21 -7.34
C SER A 91 -19.11 11.26 -7.75
N ALA A 92 -18.05 11.44 -6.97
CA ALA A 92 -17.02 12.48 -7.18
C ALA A 92 -15.84 12.03 -8.07
N HIS A 93 -15.92 10.86 -8.75
CA HIS A 93 -14.86 10.38 -9.63
C HIS A 93 -14.60 11.38 -10.78
N GLY A 94 -13.43 12.03 -10.73
CA GLY A 94 -12.96 12.94 -11.78
C GLY A 94 -13.16 14.44 -11.53
N VAL A 95 -13.77 14.83 -10.42
CA VAL A 95 -13.93 16.25 -10.03
C VAL A 95 -13.29 16.44 -8.65
N ALA A 96 -12.66 17.59 -8.40
CA ALA A 96 -12.20 17.97 -7.07
C ALA A 96 -13.37 17.81 -6.09
N MET A 97 -13.17 17.05 -5.01
CA MET A 97 -14.23 16.67 -4.08
C MET A 97 -14.97 17.92 -3.59
N PRO A 98 -16.29 18.07 -3.80
CA PRO A 98 -17.02 19.25 -3.36
C PRO A 98 -16.92 19.38 -1.85
N HIS A 99 -16.69 20.58 -1.36
CA HIS A 99 -16.79 20.88 0.07
C HIS A 99 -18.22 20.58 0.53
N ILE A 100 -18.38 19.61 1.42
CA ILE A 100 -19.69 19.34 2.02
C ILE A 100 -19.94 20.48 3.03
N THR A 101 -20.93 21.32 2.75
CA THR A 101 -21.38 22.31 3.72
C THR A 101 -22.25 21.64 4.77
N LYS A 102 -22.33 22.23 5.96
CA LYS A 102 -23.23 21.73 7.03
C LYS A 102 -24.67 21.65 6.53
N SER A 103 -25.16 22.68 5.84
CA SER A 103 -26.49 22.73 5.24
C SER A 103 -26.73 21.58 4.24
N GLY A 104 -25.78 21.33 3.31
CA GLY A 104 -25.91 20.23 2.36
C GLY A 104 -25.93 18.86 3.02
N MET A 105 -25.27 18.69 4.18
CA MET A 105 -25.34 17.45 4.95
C MET A 105 -26.64 17.32 5.74
N GLU A 106 -27.19 18.42 6.22
CA GLU A 106 -28.48 18.45 6.95
C GLU A 106 -29.67 18.11 6.03
N ASP A 107 -29.56 18.37 4.73
CA ASP A 107 -30.59 18.07 3.70
C ASP A 107 -30.51 16.63 3.18
N TRP A 108 -29.51 15.84 3.59
CA TRP A 108 -29.35 14.47 3.09
C TRP A 108 -30.42 13.54 3.68
N ALA A 109 -31.12 12.86 2.81
CA ALA A 109 -32.12 11.87 3.22
C ALA A 109 -31.45 10.61 3.79
N ILE A 110 -31.89 10.19 4.97
CA ILE A 110 -31.43 8.98 5.66
C ILE A 110 -32.55 7.94 5.73
N THR A 111 -32.17 6.69 5.80
CA THR A 111 -33.09 5.58 6.08
C THR A 111 -33.41 5.58 7.58
N LEU A 112 -34.68 5.49 7.94
CA LEU A 112 -35.11 5.49 9.33
C LEU A 112 -35.98 4.26 9.64
N PRO A 113 -35.40 3.09 9.93
CA PRO A 113 -36.14 1.94 10.44
C PRO A 113 -36.55 2.15 11.91
N PRO A 114 -37.45 1.33 12.45
CA PRO A 114 -37.78 1.27 13.86
C PRO A 114 -36.53 1.18 14.74
N LEU A 115 -36.52 1.81 15.93
CA LEU A 115 -35.34 1.89 16.79
C LEU A 115 -34.76 0.50 17.15
N ALA A 116 -35.61 -0.49 17.35
CA ALA A 116 -35.18 -1.87 17.61
C ALA A 116 -34.47 -2.48 16.39
N GLU A 117 -34.96 -2.20 15.18
CA GLU A 117 -34.32 -2.65 13.94
C GLU A 117 -33.00 -1.91 13.68
N GLN A 118 -32.90 -0.63 14.00
CA GLN A 118 -31.63 0.12 13.94
C GLN A 118 -30.53 -0.60 14.73
N LYS A 119 -30.84 -1.04 15.97
CA LYS A 119 -29.89 -1.80 16.81
C LYS A 119 -29.52 -3.13 16.19
N ALA A 120 -30.50 -3.88 15.67
CA ALA A 120 -30.25 -5.17 15.00
C ALA A 120 -29.39 -5.02 13.73
N ILE A 121 -29.59 -3.94 12.95
CA ILE A 121 -28.74 -3.59 11.82
C ILE A 121 -27.32 -3.28 12.28
N ALA A 122 -27.18 -2.44 13.32
CA ALA A 122 -25.90 -2.04 13.87
C ALA A 122 -25.09 -3.26 14.36
N GLU A 123 -25.67 -4.15 15.14
CA GLU A 123 -25.03 -5.39 15.62
C GLU A 123 -24.58 -6.32 14.48
N LYS A 124 -25.42 -6.49 13.46
CA LYS A 124 -25.04 -7.27 12.27
C LYS A 124 -23.92 -6.62 11.48
N LEU A 125 -23.95 -5.30 11.33
CA LEU A 125 -22.89 -4.55 10.65
C LEU A 125 -21.57 -4.63 11.43
N ASP A 126 -21.59 -4.44 12.74
CA ASP A 126 -20.40 -4.60 13.60
C ASP A 126 -19.77 -5.97 13.40
N THR A 127 -20.58 -7.04 13.45
CA THR A 127 -20.10 -8.41 13.27
C THR A 127 -19.51 -8.66 11.87
N LEU A 128 -20.25 -8.30 10.82
CA LEU A 128 -19.83 -8.56 9.44
C LEU A 128 -18.63 -7.73 9.04
N LEU A 129 -18.60 -6.44 9.41
CA LEU A 129 -17.50 -5.56 9.07
C LEU A 129 -16.23 -5.89 9.86
N ALA A 130 -16.34 -6.34 11.11
CA ALA A 130 -15.19 -6.85 11.86
C ALA A 130 -14.56 -8.09 11.19
N GLN A 131 -15.39 -9.00 10.65
CA GLN A 131 -14.90 -10.15 9.87
C GLN A 131 -14.20 -9.72 8.58
N VAL A 132 -14.75 -8.73 7.87
CA VAL A 132 -14.15 -8.16 6.66
C VAL A 132 -12.79 -7.54 6.98
N GLU A 133 -12.69 -6.70 8.00
CA GLU A 133 -11.43 -6.06 8.42
C GLU A 133 -10.40 -7.10 8.89
N SER A 134 -10.80 -8.11 9.65
CA SER A 134 -9.91 -9.21 10.05
C SER A 134 -9.37 -9.98 8.85
N THR A 135 -10.22 -10.28 7.88
CA THR A 135 -9.83 -10.97 6.64
C THR A 135 -8.87 -10.12 5.82
N LYS A 136 -9.18 -8.84 5.65
CA LYS A 136 -8.31 -7.87 4.97
C LYS A 136 -6.93 -7.79 5.61
N ALA A 137 -6.88 -7.64 6.93
CA ALA A 137 -5.61 -7.57 7.66
C ALA A 137 -4.76 -8.85 7.53
N ARG A 138 -5.39 -10.03 7.41
CA ARG A 138 -4.68 -11.28 7.14
C ARG A 138 -4.12 -11.32 5.72
N LEU A 139 -4.91 -10.92 4.73
CA LEU A 139 -4.48 -10.87 3.32
C LEU A 139 -3.33 -9.88 3.12
N GLU A 140 -3.37 -8.71 3.74
CA GLU A 140 -2.33 -7.67 3.66
C GLU A 140 -0.98 -8.10 4.26
N ARG A 141 -0.95 -9.13 5.11
CA ARG A 141 0.30 -9.70 5.65
C ARG A 141 0.99 -10.67 4.69
N ILE A 142 0.24 -11.28 3.76
CA ILE A 142 0.77 -12.34 2.88
C ILE A 142 1.90 -11.84 1.98
N PRO A 143 1.89 -10.65 1.36
CA PRO A 143 3.02 -10.16 0.57
C PRO A 143 4.35 -10.15 1.33
N LYS A 144 4.34 -9.78 2.61
CA LYS A 144 5.52 -9.82 3.47
C LYS A 144 6.00 -11.26 3.73
N ILE A 145 5.07 -12.19 3.88
CA ILE A 145 5.39 -13.63 4.04
C ILE A 145 5.99 -14.17 2.74
N LEU A 146 5.40 -13.86 1.59
CA LEU A 146 5.92 -14.28 0.28
C LEU A 146 7.32 -13.71 -0.01
N LYS A 147 7.59 -12.46 0.39
CA LYS A 147 8.94 -11.89 0.29
C LYS A 147 9.95 -12.70 1.11
N ARG A 148 9.62 -13.06 2.35
CA ARG A 148 10.47 -13.89 3.21
C ARG A 148 10.63 -15.30 2.64
N PHE A 149 9.54 -15.88 2.13
CA PHE A 149 9.58 -17.19 1.48
C PHE A 149 10.55 -17.20 0.30
N ARG A 150 10.46 -16.23 -0.63
CA ARG A 150 11.41 -16.12 -1.75
C ARG A 150 12.85 -16.01 -1.28
N GLN A 151 13.15 -15.23 -0.23
CA GLN A 151 14.50 -15.16 0.33
C GLN A 151 14.96 -16.48 0.97
N SER A 152 14.07 -17.19 1.67
CA SER A 152 14.39 -18.52 2.23
C SER A 152 14.68 -19.55 1.12
N VAL A 153 13.94 -19.50 0.00
CA VAL A 153 14.18 -20.36 -1.17
C VAL A 153 15.56 -20.06 -1.78
N LEU A 154 15.91 -18.78 -1.96
CA LEU A 154 17.22 -18.39 -2.48
C LEU A 154 18.36 -18.80 -1.54
N ALA A 155 18.20 -18.64 -0.23
CA ALA A 155 19.18 -19.09 0.76
C ALA A 155 19.36 -20.61 0.72
N ALA A 156 18.26 -21.36 0.59
CA ALA A 156 18.30 -22.81 0.46
C ALA A 156 18.95 -23.27 -0.85
N ALA A 157 18.77 -22.51 -1.93
CA ALA A 157 19.38 -22.77 -3.25
C ALA A 157 20.92 -22.69 -3.20
N VAL A 158 21.47 -21.66 -2.54
CA VAL A 158 22.92 -21.43 -2.46
C VAL A 158 23.62 -22.25 -1.36
N SER A 159 22.86 -22.80 -0.40
CA SER A 159 23.39 -23.67 0.65
C SER A 159 23.22 -25.17 0.39
N GLY A 160 22.69 -25.57 -0.76
CA GLY A 160 22.41 -26.96 -1.09
C GLY A 160 21.17 -27.58 -0.43
N LYS A 161 20.49 -26.83 0.48
CA LYS A 161 19.32 -27.34 1.22
C LYS A 161 18.06 -27.50 0.37
N LEU A 162 18.03 -26.91 -0.82
CA LEU A 162 16.89 -27.00 -1.74
C LEU A 162 16.88 -28.30 -2.54
N THR A 163 18.05 -28.89 -2.71
CA THR A 163 18.31 -30.13 -3.44
C THR A 163 19.30 -30.97 -2.63
N GLU A 164 19.52 -32.21 -3.01
CA GLU A 164 20.47 -33.09 -2.34
C GLU A 164 21.96 -32.79 -2.65
N VAL A 165 22.27 -31.49 -2.86
CA VAL A 165 23.63 -31.01 -3.09
C VAL A 165 24.36 -30.83 -1.77
N LYS A 166 25.46 -31.51 -1.56
CA LYS A 166 26.28 -31.37 -0.37
C LYS A 166 27.10 -30.09 -0.42
N GLU A 167 27.43 -29.54 0.74
CA GLU A 167 28.23 -28.31 0.86
C GLU A 167 29.57 -28.42 0.07
N ASN A 168 30.19 -29.58 0.11
CA ASN A 168 31.45 -29.88 -0.60
C ASN A 168 31.31 -29.93 -2.15
N ASP A 169 30.10 -29.94 -2.67
CA ASP A 169 29.86 -29.94 -4.12
C ASP A 169 29.87 -28.51 -4.74
N PHE A 170 30.00 -27.51 -3.89
CA PHE A 170 30.07 -26.09 -4.30
C PHE A 170 31.53 -25.64 -4.38
N SER A 171 31.88 -24.99 -5.50
CA SER A 171 33.13 -24.25 -5.67
C SER A 171 32.87 -22.76 -5.52
N GLU A 172 33.71 -22.07 -4.74
CA GLU A 172 33.63 -20.60 -4.62
C GLU A 172 34.27 -19.95 -5.85
N ILE A 173 33.44 -19.44 -6.78
CA ILE A 173 33.89 -18.80 -8.01
C ILE A 173 33.70 -17.28 -7.88
N THR A 174 34.74 -16.50 -8.20
CA THR A 174 34.66 -15.04 -8.22
C THR A 174 33.71 -14.55 -9.30
N ILE A 175 33.11 -13.36 -9.10
CA ILE A 175 32.25 -12.74 -10.12
C ILE A 175 33.01 -12.55 -11.44
N GLU A 176 34.32 -12.25 -11.37
CA GLU A 176 35.17 -12.19 -12.56
C GLU A 176 35.33 -13.55 -13.23
N GLY A 177 35.48 -14.63 -12.48
CA GLY A 177 35.55 -15.99 -12.98
C GLY A 177 34.25 -16.51 -13.62
N LEU A 178 33.11 -15.93 -13.23
CA LEU A 178 31.81 -16.24 -13.86
C LEU A 178 31.61 -15.49 -15.21
N ALA A 179 32.41 -14.49 -15.51
CA ALA A 179 32.25 -13.69 -16.72
C ALA A 179 32.77 -14.46 -17.98
N LYS A 180 32.17 -14.23 -19.13
CA LYS A 180 32.69 -14.71 -20.42
C LYS A 180 34.10 -14.18 -20.63
N GLU A 181 34.96 -15.03 -21.20
CA GLU A 181 36.36 -14.69 -21.57
C GLU A 181 36.40 -13.77 -22.80
N ARG A 182 35.68 -12.67 -22.73
CA ARG A 182 35.74 -11.63 -23.77
C ARG A 182 35.76 -10.25 -23.12
N LYS A 183 36.34 -9.29 -23.87
CA LYS A 183 36.39 -7.90 -23.41
C LYS A 183 35.00 -7.35 -23.13
N TYR A 184 34.83 -6.65 -22.00
CA TYR A 184 33.60 -5.98 -21.58
C TYR A 184 32.48 -6.91 -21.09
N SER A 185 32.74 -8.17 -20.76
CA SER A 185 31.75 -9.10 -20.21
C SER A 185 31.30 -8.71 -18.78
N LEU A 186 32.15 -8.06 -18.03
CA LEU A 186 31.86 -7.51 -16.72
C LEU A 186 32.28 -6.04 -16.69
N GLY A 187 31.34 -5.15 -16.43
CA GLY A 187 31.57 -3.72 -16.46
C GLY A 187 30.48 -2.88 -15.86
N ILE A 188 30.75 -1.58 -15.74
CA ILE A 188 29.80 -0.54 -15.30
C ILE A 188 29.44 0.34 -16.49
N GLY A 189 28.39 1.15 -16.33
CA GLY A 189 28.06 2.17 -17.31
C GLY A 189 29.09 3.29 -17.40
N PRO A 190 28.99 4.16 -18.43
CA PRO A 190 29.94 5.23 -18.70
C PRO A 190 29.93 6.29 -17.60
N PHE A 191 31.07 6.88 -17.32
CA PHE A 191 31.17 8.04 -16.42
C PHE A 191 30.54 9.29 -17.08
N GLY A 192 30.13 10.24 -16.26
CA GLY A 192 29.30 11.38 -16.63
C GLY A 192 29.75 12.23 -17.82
N SER A 193 31.05 12.26 -18.17
CA SER A 193 31.55 12.94 -19.39
C SER A 193 31.25 12.19 -20.69
N ASN A 194 31.10 10.85 -20.63
CA ASN A 194 30.93 9.99 -21.79
C ASN A 194 29.46 9.77 -22.17
N LEU A 195 28.53 10.00 -21.25
CA LEU A 195 27.10 9.94 -21.49
C LEU A 195 26.42 11.07 -20.73
N LYS A 196 26.03 12.12 -21.44
CA LYS A 196 25.37 13.32 -20.89
C LYS A 196 23.87 13.27 -21.19
N VAL A 197 23.10 14.07 -20.47
CA VAL A 197 21.65 14.23 -20.71
C VAL A 197 21.38 14.72 -22.14
N SER A 198 22.30 15.53 -22.72
CA SER A 198 22.23 15.99 -24.11
C SER A 198 22.37 14.87 -25.15
N ASP A 199 22.91 13.70 -24.76
CA ASP A 199 23.02 12.53 -25.66
C ASP A 199 21.72 11.71 -25.68
N TYR A 200 20.72 12.06 -24.85
CA TYR A 200 19.47 11.31 -24.75
C TYR A 200 18.52 11.71 -25.89
N CYS A 201 17.95 10.71 -26.52
CA CYS A 201 16.96 10.85 -27.59
C CYS A 201 15.60 10.22 -27.18
N ALA A 202 14.57 10.52 -27.96
CA ALA A 202 13.25 9.90 -27.79
C ALA A 202 13.22 8.47 -28.39
N GLU A 203 14.07 8.18 -29.38
CA GLU A 203 14.13 6.91 -30.09
C GLU A 203 15.58 6.51 -30.32
N GLY A 204 15.84 5.21 -30.58
CA GLY A 204 17.17 4.67 -30.81
C GLY A 204 17.50 3.44 -29.98
N HIS A 205 18.73 3.33 -29.50
CA HIS A 205 19.16 2.25 -28.62
C HIS A 205 18.81 2.55 -27.15
N PRO A 206 18.15 1.61 -26.43
CA PRO A 206 17.66 1.87 -25.08
C PRO A 206 18.78 2.14 -24.09
N LEU A 207 18.50 3.01 -23.10
CA LEU A 207 19.32 3.19 -21.90
C LEU A 207 18.70 2.42 -20.74
N VAL A 208 19.53 1.72 -19.98
CA VAL A 208 19.14 1.02 -18.76
C VAL A 208 19.55 1.83 -17.53
N PHE A 209 18.58 2.23 -16.74
CA PHE A 209 18.76 2.95 -15.48
C PHE A 209 18.58 2.01 -14.27
N VAL A 210 19.09 2.41 -13.13
CA VAL A 210 18.94 1.70 -11.85
C VAL A 210 17.47 1.37 -11.54
N ARG A 211 16.53 2.30 -11.83
CA ARG A 211 15.10 2.13 -11.55
C ARG A 211 14.46 0.94 -12.31
N GLU A 212 15.08 0.47 -13.39
CA GLU A 212 14.60 -0.65 -14.18
C GLU A 212 15.10 -2.00 -13.68
N ILE A 213 16.13 -1.98 -12.80
CA ILE A 213 16.64 -3.17 -12.14
C ILE A 213 15.94 -3.31 -10.79
N ARG A 214 15.00 -4.24 -10.71
CA ARG A 214 14.28 -4.58 -9.48
C ARG A 214 14.72 -5.97 -9.02
N ALA A 215 14.61 -6.25 -7.73
CA ALA A 215 14.97 -7.57 -7.20
C ALA A 215 14.25 -8.71 -7.96
N GLY A 216 14.95 -9.40 -8.84
CA GLY A 216 14.49 -10.51 -9.66
C GLY A 216 13.72 -10.13 -10.94
N ARG A 217 13.44 -8.85 -11.20
CA ARG A 217 12.67 -8.41 -12.38
C ARG A 217 13.33 -7.22 -13.06
N PHE A 218 13.27 -7.21 -14.40
CA PHE A 218 13.59 -6.04 -15.20
C PHE A 218 12.31 -5.25 -15.49
N GLY A 219 12.36 -3.92 -15.39
CA GLY A 219 11.20 -3.04 -15.56
C GLY A 219 10.65 -3.00 -17.00
N ASP A 220 9.50 -2.38 -17.17
CA ASP A 220 8.66 -2.50 -18.37
C ASP A 220 9.15 -1.76 -19.62
N GLY A 221 10.23 -0.97 -19.55
CA GLY A 221 10.82 -0.39 -20.76
C GLY A 221 11.68 0.84 -20.53
N ALA A 222 12.56 1.05 -21.50
CA ALA A 222 13.41 2.23 -21.56
C ALA A 222 12.58 3.50 -21.79
N THR A 223 12.85 4.51 -20.99
CA THR A 223 12.23 5.84 -21.14
C THR A 223 13.15 6.82 -21.89
N LYS A 224 14.39 6.42 -22.14
CA LYS A 224 15.42 7.20 -22.84
C LYS A 224 16.26 6.30 -23.72
N TYR A 225 16.78 6.87 -24.80
CA TYR A 225 17.55 6.18 -25.83
C TYR A 225 18.80 6.99 -26.16
N VAL A 226 19.73 6.38 -26.91
CA VAL A 226 20.87 7.06 -27.53
C VAL A 226 20.87 6.79 -29.03
N SER A 227 21.48 7.70 -29.81
CA SER A 227 21.68 7.52 -31.25
C SER A 227 22.59 6.34 -31.56
N SER A 228 22.54 5.81 -32.80
CA SER A 228 23.41 4.71 -33.23
C SER A 228 24.90 5.08 -33.12
N GLY A 229 25.28 6.32 -33.49
CA GLY A 229 26.65 6.78 -33.34
C GLY A 229 27.13 6.75 -31.89
N LYS A 230 26.27 7.25 -30.93
CA LYS A 230 26.59 7.20 -29.50
C LYS A 230 26.62 5.77 -28.97
N PHE A 231 25.73 4.92 -29.44
CA PHE A 231 25.73 3.50 -29.10
C PHE A 231 27.04 2.80 -29.52
N ASP A 232 27.61 3.16 -30.66
CA ASP A 232 28.90 2.63 -31.12
C ASP A 232 30.07 3.10 -30.29
N GLU A 233 30.09 4.38 -29.89
CA GLU A 233 31.06 4.91 -28.93
C GLU A 233 31.04 4.15 -27.61
N LEU A 234 29.83 3.80 -27.15
CA LEU A 234 29.60 3.18 -25.84
C LEU A 234 29.64 1.64 -25.82
N ARG A 235 30.29 1.02 -26.82
CA ARG A 235 30.35 -0.46 -26.94
C ARG A 235 30.85 -1.21 -25.71
N ALA A 236 31.69 -0.59 -24.88
CA ALA A 236 32.16 -1.14 -23.59
C ALA A 236 31.03 -1.28 -22.57
N HIS A 237 29.99 -0.49 -22.71
CA HIS A 237 28.88 -0.34 -21.76
C HIS A 237 27.58 -0.96 -22.28
N ARG A 238 27.61 -1.62 -23.43
CA ARG A 238 26.44 -2.31 -23.99
C ARG A 238 26.07 -3.51 -23.13
N VAL A 239 24.79 -3.69 -22.95
CA VAL A 239 24.19 -4.88 -22.35
C VAL A 239 23.50 -5.70 -23.44
N LEU A 240 23.67 -7.00 -23.35
CA LEU A 240 23.10 -7.96 -24.30
C LEU A 240 21.90 -8.66 -23.67
N PRO A 241 20.95 -9.12 -24.51
CA PRO A 241 19.89 -10.02 -24.04
C PRO A 241 20.46 -11.21 -23.26
N GLY A 242 19.95 -11.43 -22.05
CA GLY A 242 20.41 -12.48 -21.16
C GLY A 242 21.56 -12.08 -20.21
N ASP A 243 22.11 -10.87 -20.29
CA ASP A 243 23.09 -10.39 -19.29
C ASP A 243 22.45 -10.20 -17.92
N VAL A 244 23.21 -10.45 -16.87
CA VAL A 244 22.82 -10.13 -15.49
C VAL A 244 23.15 -8.66 -15.21
N LEU A 245 22.18 -7.93 -14.70
CA LEU A 245 22.28 -6.54 -14.31
C LEU A 245 22.21 -6.39 -12.80
N ILE A 246 23.07 -5.53 -12.25
CA ILE A 246 23.14 -5.29 -10.82
C ILE A 246 23.13 -3.77 -10.58
N THR A 247 22.36 -3.30 -9.59
CA THR A 247 22.40 -1.90 -9.18
C THR A 247 23.70 -1.59 -8.47
N LYS A 248 24.49 -0.66 -9.03
CA LYS A 248 25.74 -0.19 -8.44
C LYS A 248 25.50 0.86 -7.36
N MET A 249 24.39 1.61 -7.47
CA MET A 249 24.00 2.66 -6.53
C MET A 249 22.58 2.38 -6.02
N GLY A 250 22.36 2.62 -4.73
CA GLY A 250 21.05 2.46 -4.09
C GLY A 250 21.15 2.59 -2.57
N ASP A 251 20.00 2.43 -1.91
CA ASP A 251 19.91 2.40 -0.45
C ASP A 251 19.07 1.16 -0.03
N PRO A 252 19.69 0.01 0.10
CA PRO A 252 21.05 -0.36 -0.30
C PRO A 252 21.17 -0.75 -1.79
N PRO A 253 22.38 -0.77 -2.40
CA PRO A 253 22.64 -1.29 -3.74
C PRO A 253 22.59 -2.83 -3.79
N GLY A 254 22.70 -3.42 -4.98
CA GLY A 254 22.79 -4.87 -5.18
C GLY A 254 21.48 -5.55 -5.58
N ASP A 255 20.48 -4.79 -6.05
CA ASP A 255 19.35 -5.41 -6.73
C ASP A 255 19.80 -6.04 -8.05
N VAL A 256 19.26 -7.22 -8.37
CA VAL A 256 19.70 -8.05 -9.52
C VAL A 256 18.51 -8.35 -10.40
N ALA A 257 18.71 -8.27 -11.72
CA ALA A 257 17.76 -8.71 -12.73
C ALA A 257 18.49 -9.27 -13.95
N ILE A 258 17.83 -10.11 -14.73
CA ILE A 258 18.31 -10.53 -16.05
C ILE A 258 17.74 -9.57 -17.08
N TYR A 259 18.60 -9.03 -17.98
CA TYR A 259 18.13 -8.25 -19.12
C TYR A 259 17.33 -9.16 -20.05
N PRO A 260 16.08 -8.81 -20.41
CA PRO A 260 15.21 -9.75 -21.12
C PRO A 260 15.75 -10.16 -22.50
N VAL A 261 15.60 -11.43 -22.84
CA VAL A 261 16.09 -12.02 -24.10
C VAL A 261 15.36 -11.50 -25.33
N ASN A 262 14.17 -10.97 -25.18
CA ASN A 262 13.34 -10.41 -26.26
C ASN A 262 13.52 -8.89 -26.45
N ARG A 263 14.47 -8.27 -25.74
CA ARG A 263 14.79 -6.84 -25.87
C ARG A 263 16.00 -6.64 -26.78
N PRO A 264 16.09 -5.49 -27.49
CA PRO A 264 17.29 -5.13 -28.24
C PRO A 264 18.47 -4.88 -27.30
N GLU A 265 19.69 -4.88 -27.87
CA GLU A 265 20.88 -4.42 -27.15
C GLU A 265 20.67 -3.00 -26.62
N ALA A 266 21.17 -2.73 -25.44
CA ALA A 266 21.02 -1.46 -24.75
C ALA A 266 22.36 -0.97 -24.18
N VAL A 267 22.37 0.21 -23.58
CA VAL A 267 23.53 0.75 -22.83
C VAL A 267 23.12 0.94 -21.36
N ILE A 268 23.93 0.42 -20.44
CA ILE A 268 23.73 0.67 -19.01
C ILE A 268 24.26 2.06 -18.59
N THR A 269 23.57 2.71 -17.69
CA THR A 269 24.02 3.98 -17.09
C THR A 269 25.08 3.76 -15.99
N ALA A 270 25.78 4.81 -15.58
CA ALA A 270 26.89 4.77 -14.62
C ALA A 270 26.62 4.03 -13.29
N ASP A 271 25.38 3.96 -12.90
CA ASP A 271 24.94 3.38 -11.65
C ASP A 271 24.50 1.91 -11.77
N CYS A 272 24.78 1.28 -12.90
CA CYS A 272 24.51 -0.13 -13.17
C CYS A 272 25.81 -0.90 -13.40
N ILE A 273 25.80 -2.18 -13.04
CA ILE A 273 26.82 -3.18 -13.39
C ILE A 273 26.16 -4.20 -14.32
N LYS A 274 26.89 -4.69 -15.30
CA LYS A 274 26.48 -5.81 -16.16
C LYS A 274 27.46 -6.96 -16.04
N LEU A 275 26.94 -8.18 -16.22
CA LEU A 275 27.72 -9.41 -16.28
C LEU A 275 27.16 -10.32 -17.37
N SER A 276 27.95 -10.57 -18.40
CA SER A 276 27.70 -11.64 -19.39
C SER A 276 28.27 -12.94 -18.82
N VAL A 277 27.43 -13.84 -18.38
CA VAL A 277 27.82 -15.09 -17.71
C VAL A 277 28.41 -16.11 -18.71
N ASN A 278 29.52 -16.73 -18.34
CA ASN A 278 30.11 -17.85 -19.07
C ASN A 278 29.26 -19.10 -18.85
N GLN A 279 28.51 -19.52 -19.86
CA GLN A 279 27.60 -20.66 -19.78
C GLN A 279 28.31 -22.02 -19.61
N ASN A 280 29.62 -22.10 -19.86
CA ASN A 280 30.41 -23.29 -19.56
C ASN A 280 30.75 -23.44 -18.09
N VAL A 281 30.62 -22.35 -17.33
CA VAL A 281 30.91 -22.29 -15.87
C VAL A 281 29.61 -22.24 -15.06
N ALA A 282 28.67 -21.37 -15.45
CA ALA A 282 27.44 -21.20 -14.71
C ALA A 282 26.26 -20.81 -15.61
N MET A 283 25.06 -21.25 -15.24
CA MET A 283 23.82 -20.80 -15.85
C MET A 283 23.48 -19.37 -15.41
N THR A 284 23.14 -18.49 -16.34
CA THR A 284 22.74 -17.10 -16.04
C THR A 284 21.65 -17.03 -14.97
N LYS A 285 20.65 -17.92 -15.03
CA LYS A 285 19.53 -17.94 -14.11
C LYS A 285 19.96 -18.35 -12.69
N TYR A 286 20.87 -19.31 -12.58
CA TYR A 286 21.47 -19.70 -11.32
C TYR A 286 22.25 -18.53 -10.70
N VAL A 287 23.13 -17.88 -11.48
CA VAL A 287 23.90 -16.70 -11.03
C VAL A 287 22.98 -15.58 -10.57
N SER A 288 21.89 -15.31 -11.30
CA SER A 288 20.90 -14.33 -10.90
C SER A 288 20.23 -14.66 -9.58
N TYR A 289 19.86 -15.92 -9.33
CA TYR A 289 19.27 -16.34 -8.07
C TYR A 289 20.26 -16.30 -6.92
N ALA A 290 21.49 -16.75 -7.14
CA ALA A 290 22.54 -16.71 -6.14
C ALA A 290 22.87 -15.26 -5.72
N MET A 291 22.92 -14.33 -6.69
CA MET A 291 23.14 -12.91 -6.42
C MET A 291 21.95 -12.22 -5.73
N GLN A 292 20.73 -12.74 -5.85
CA GLN A 292 19.55 -12.23 -5.16
C GLN A 292 19.44 -12.73 -3.72
N SER A 293 20.28 -13.69 -3.29
CA SER A 293 20.30 -14.16 -1.91
C SER A 293 20.72 -13.05 -0.94
N GLU A 294 20.17 -13.09 0.28
CA GLU A 294 20.53 -12.13 1.33
C GLU A 294 22.03 -12.16 1.64
N GLN A 295 22.63 -13.34 1.64
CA GLN A 295 24.06 -13.50 1.88
C GLN A 295 24.91 -12.72 0.86
N PHE A 296 24.62 -12.85 -0.43
CA PHE A 296 25.35 -12.11 -1.46
C PHE A 296 25.07 -10.61 -1.37
N ARG A 297 23.83 -10.21 -1.09
CA ARG A 297 23.48 -8.81 -0.89
C ARG A 297 24.26 -8.17 0.25
N LEU A 298 24.41 -8.88 1.39
CA LEU A 298 25.25 -8.42 2.50
C LEU A 298 26.71 -8.25 2.09
N SER A 299 27.25 -9.16 1.27
CA SER A 299 28.61 -9.04 0.71
C SER A 299 28.74 -7.80 -0.20
N VAL A 300 27.73 -7.48 -1.00
CA VAL A 300 27.71 -6.24 -1.81
C VAL A 300 27.67 -5.00 -0.93
N ILE A 301 26.85 -4.99 0.11
CA ILE A 301 26.76 -3.88 1.05
C ILE A 301 28.11 -3.66 1.76
N SER A 302 28.78 -4.73 2.18
CA SER A 302 30.07 -4.64 2.92
C SER A 302 31.20 -3.99 2.12
N ILE A 303 31.15 -4.05 0.79
CA ILE A 303 32.11 -3.41 -0.12
C ILE A 303 31.67 -2.04 -0.63
N SER A 304 30.47 -1.60 -0.25
CA SER A 304 29.89 -0.33 -0.66
C SER A 304 30.36 0.82 0.25
N ALA A 305 30.39 2.03 -0.27
CA ALA A 305 30.77 3.22 0.48
C ALA A 305 29.85 4.42 0.12
N GLY A 306 29.66 5.31 1.07
CA GLY A 306 28.84 6.53 0.93
C GLY A 306 27.84 6.68 2.07
N VAL A 307 27.51 7.92 2.46
CA VAL A 307 26.62 8.22 3.59
C VAL A 307 25.17 8.39 3.11
N ALA A 308 24.95 9.18 2.05
CA ALA A 308 23.60 9.45 1.53
C ALA A 308 23.13 8.44 0.45
N GLN A 309 24.08 7.93 -0.35
CA GLN A 309 23.85 6.89 -1.34
C GLN A 309 25.08 5.98 -1.37
N GLN A 310 24.86 4.71 -1.09
CA GLN A 310 25.92 3.71 -1.13
C GLN A 310 26.26 3.35 -2.58
N LYS A 311 27.57 3.27 -2.87
CA LYS A 311 28.09 2.91 -4.20
C LYS A 311 29.02 1.70 -4.11
N VAL A 312 28.77 0.73 -4.96
CA VAL A 312 29.58 -0.47 -5.11
C VAL A 312 30.88 -0.13 -5.87
N ASN A 313 32.02 -0.56 -5.32
CA ASN A 313 33.31 -0.49 -6.00
C ASN A 313 33.47 -1.71 -6.93
N LEU A 314 33.62 -1.46 -8.24
CA LEU A 314 33.72 -2.56 -9.23
C LEU A 314 34.92 -3.48 -8.99
N THR A 315 36.07 -2.94 -8.58
CA THR A 315 37.29 -3.75 -8.34
C THR A 315 37.07 -4.71 -7.15
N LYS A 316 36.36 -4.26 -6.12
CA LYS A 316 35.98 -5.13 -5.00
C LYS A 316 34.88 -6.10 -5.40
N PHE A 317 33.89 -5.65 -6.19
CA PHE A 317 32.79 -6.48 -6.69
C PHE A 317 33.27 -7.66 -7.51
N ARG A 318 34.26 -7.50 -8.38
CA ARG A 318 34.88 -8.57 -9.17
C ARG A 318 35.40 -9.72 -8.31
N LYS A 319 35.87 -9.42 -7.10
CA LYS A 319 36.47 -10.37 -6.13
C LYS A 319 35.45 -11.08 -5.25
N LEU A 320 34.20 -10.63 -5.22
CA LEU A 320 33.15 -11.35 -4.50
C LEU A 320 32.98 -12.74 -5.13
N THR A 321 32.67 -13.73 -4.30
CA THR A 321 32.48 -15.11 -4.75
C THR A 321 31.01 -15.51 -4.68
N LEU A 322 30.64 -16.50 -5.50
CA LEU A 322 29.38 -17.20 -5.43
C LEU A 322 29.64 -18.71 -5.29
N PRO A 323 28.93 -19.38 -4.37
CA PRO A 323 28.94 -20.83 -4.32
C PRO A 323 28.32 -21.37 -5.61
N THR A 324 29.10 -22.10 -6.38
CA THR A 324 28.78 -22.54 -7.74
C THR A 324 28.95 -24.06 -7.84
N PRO A 325 27.85 -24.84 -7.88
CA PRO A 325 27.92 -26.28 -8.08
C PRO A 325 28.04 -26.62 -9.58
N SER A 326 28.11 -27.92 -9.92
CA SER A 326 28.13 -28.38 -11.30
C SER A 326 26.90 -27.87 -12.10
N LEU A 327 27.03 -27.73 -13.44
CA LEU A 327 25.93 -27.27 -14.31
C LEU A 327 24.66 -28.15 -14.19
N GLU A 328 24.84 -29.46 -13.98
CA GLU A 328 23.73 -30.38 -13.75
C GLU A 328 22.95 -29.99 -12.48
N LYS A 329 23.66 -29.74 -11.38
CA LYS A 329 23.06 -29.32 -10.10
C LYS A 329 22.47 -27.93 -10.18
N GLN A 330 23.11 -27.01 -10.93
CA GLN A 330 22.52 -25.70 -11.18
C GLN A 330 21.16 -25.81 -11.91
N THR A 331 21.06 -26.73 -12.89
CA THR A 331 19.81 -27.00 -13.62
C THR A 331 18.70 -27.45 -12.66
N GLU A 332 19.02 -28.37 -11.76
CA GLU A 332 18.06 -28.84 -10.76
C GLU A 332 17.63 -27.73 -9.79
N ILE A 333 18.58 -26.95 -9.29
CA ILE A 333 18.32 -25.81 -8.40
C ILE A 333 17.41 -24.79 -9.10
N VAL A 334 17.76 -24.39 -10.32
CA VAL A 334 16.96 -23.44 -11.10
C VAL A 334 15.52 -23.92 -11.28
N ARG A 335 15.35 -25.19 -11.68
CA ARG A 335 14.03 -25.79 -11.84
C ARG A 335 13.20 -25.73 -10.55
N ARG A 336 13.81 -26.03 -9.40
CA ARG A 336 13.15 -26.00 -8.09
C ARG A 336 12.79 -24.57 -7.67
N VAL A 337 13.71 -23.62 -7.83
CA VAL A 337 13.46 -22.21 -7.53
C VAL A 337 12.33 -21.69 -8.40
N ASP A 338 12.34 -21.98 -9.72
CA ASP A 338 11.28 -21.57 -10.65
C ASP A 338 9.91 -22.09 -10.23
N GLN A 339 9.82 -23.37 -9.87
CA GLN A 339 8.57 -23.95 -9.40
C GLN A 339 8.03 -23.27 -8.12
N LEU A 340 8.91 -23.01 -7.16
CA LEU A 340 8.52 -22.36 -5.89
C LEU A 340 8.17 -20.89 -6.09
N PHE A 341 8.86 -20.20 -6.99
CA PHE A 341 8.53 -18.81 -7.32
C PHE A 341 7.23 -18.70 -8.12
N ALA A 342 6.97 -19.58 -9.08
CA ALA A 342 5.70 -19.64 -9.79
C ALA A 342 4.52 -19.91 -8.83
N TYR A 343 4.72 -20.78 -7.84
CA TYR A 343 3.73 -21.00 -6.78
C TYR A 343 3.48 -19.73 -5.95
N ALA A 344 4.55 -19.02 -5.55
CA ALA A 344 4.45 -17.77 -4.83
C ALA A 344 3.74 -16.67 -5.66
N ASP A 345 4.02 -16.57 -6.96
CA ASP A 345 3.37 -15.63 -7.89
C ASP A 345 1.86 -15.93 -8.04
N THR A 346 1.49 -17.22 -8.05
CA THR A 346 0.08 -17.66 -8.06
C THR A 346 -0.64 -17.22 -6.78
N ILE A 347 -0.03 -17.42 -5.61
CA ILE A 347 -0.59 -16.97 -4.33
C ILE A 347 -0.73 -15.44 -4.31
N GLU A 348 0.28 -14.70 -4.77
CA GLU A 348 0.26 -13.24 -4.81
C GLU A 348 -0.91 -12.72 -5.67
N THR A 349 -1.14 -13.33 -6.83
CA THR A 349 -2.27 -13.02 -7.71
C THR A 349 -3.62 -13.31 -7.01
N GLN A 350 -3.75 -14.47 -6.35
CA GLN A 350 -4.97 -14.82 -5.61
C GLN A 350 -5.24 -13.86 -4.46
N VAL A 351 -4.20 -13.43 -3.75
CA VAL A 351 -4.31 -12.46 -2.65
C VAL A 351 -4.77 -11.09 -3.16
N ASN A 352 -4.21 -10.61 -4.26
CA ASN A 352 -4.62 -9.33 -4.86
C ASN A 352 -6.09 -9.37 -5.29
N ASN A 353 -6.53 -10.44 -5.94
CA ASN A 353 -7.92 -10.65 -6.33
C ASN A 353 -8.87 -10.78 -5.11
N ALA A 354 -8.39 -11.41 -4.03
CA ALA A 354 -9.15 -11.51 -2.79
C ALA A 354 -9.27 -10.15 -2.08
N LEU A 355 -8.20 -9.35 -2.04
CA LEU A 355 -8.22 -7.99 -1.48
C LEU A 355 -9.21 -7.08 -2.22
N GLU A 356 -9.24 -7.15 -3.56
CA GLU A 356 -10.20 -6.40 -4.36
C GLU A 356 -11.64 -6.78 -3.99
N ARG A 357 -11.95 -8.08 -3.90
CA ARG A 357 -13.27 -8.56 -3.48
C ARG A 357 -13.63 -8.11 -2.07
N VAL A 358 -12.69 -8.22 -1.11
CA VAL A 358 -12.91 -7.81 0.28
C VAL A 358 -13.15 -6.31 0.39
N ASN A 359 -12.44 -5.47 -0.37
CA ASN A 359 -12.67 -4.03 -0.40
C ASN A 359 -14.09 -3.68 -0.89
N ASN A 360 -14.63 -4.43 -1.84
CA ASN A 360 -15.98 -4.24 -2.36
C ASN A 360 -17.06 -4.75 -1.41
N LEU A 361 -16.74 -5.72 -0.54
CA LEU A 361 -17.71 -6.29 0.42
C LEU A 361 -18.24 -5.25 1.41
N THR A 362 -17.42 -4.34 1.90
CA THR A 362 -17.84 -3.29 2.85
C THR A 362 -19.01 -2.48 2.30
N GLN A 363 -18.91 -2.01 1.05
CA GLN A 363 -19.97 -1.22 0.42
C GLN A 363 -21.22 -2.07 0.14
N SER A 364 -21.03 -3.31 -0.29
CA SER A 364 -22.13 -4.25 -0.53
C SER A 364 -22.91 -4.58 0.75
N ILE A 365 -22.21 -4.83 1.86
CA ILE A 365 -22.82 -5.12 3.17
C ILE A 365 -23.62 -3.91 3.66
N LEU A 366 -23.03 -2.71 3.59
CA LEU A 366 -23.73 -1.47 3.94
C LEU A 366 -24.98 -1.28 3.08
N ALA A 367 -24.87 -1.44 1.75
CA ALA A 367 -26.01 -1.31 0.87
C ALA A 367 -27.14 -2.30 1.20
N LYS A 368 -26.82 -3.57 1.49
CA LYS A 368 -27.80 -4.59 1.89
C LYS A 368 -28.45 -4.25 3.25
N ALA A 369 -27.65 -3.78 4.22
CA ALA A 369 -28.18 -3.38 5.51
C ALA A 369 -29.24 -2.29 5.39
N PHE A 370 -28.93 -1.23 4.64
CA PHE A 370 -29.81 -0.07 4.50
C PHE A 370 -30.98 -0.27 3.50
N ARG A 371 -31.00 -1.37 2.74
CA ARG A 371 -32.17 -1.86 2.03
C ARG A 371 -33.04 -2.81 2.87
N GLY A 372 -32.66 -3.09 4.11
CA GLY A 372 -33.35 -3.98 5.03
C GLY A 372 -33.16 -5.48 4.75
N GLU A 373 -32.26 -5.85 3.81
CA GLU A 373 -32.02 -7.26 3.44
C GLU A 373 -31.38 -8.07 4.59
N LEU A 374 -30.51 -7.43 5.39
CA LEU A 374 -29.84 -8.12 6.50
C LEU A 374 -30.77 -8.42 7.68
N THR A 375 -31.87 -7.69 7.83
CA THR A 375 -32.81 -7.83 8.94
C THR A 375 -34.15 -8.43 8.54
N GLU A 376 -34.32 -8.92 7.32
CA GLU A 376 -35.57 -9.47 6.85
C GLU A 376 -36.14 -10.61 7.75
N GLN A 377 -35.28 -11.57 8.11
CA GLN A 377 -35.70 -12.64 9.03
C GLN A 377 -35.93 -12.09 10.43
N TRP A 378 -35.10 -11.20 10.94
CA TRP A 378 -35.25 -10.57 12.25
C TRP A 378 -36.61 -9.85 12.37
N ARG A 379 -37.07 -9.14 11.32
CA ARG A 379 -38.39 -8.49 11.30
C ARG A 379 -39.55 -9.49 11.41
N LYS A 380 -39.42 -10.63 10.73
CA LYS A 380 -40.44 -11.71 10.82
C LYS A 380 -40.52 -12.29 12.23
N ASP A 381 -39.39 -12.39 12.90
CA ASP A 381 -39.27 -12.96 14.26
C ASP A 381 -39.65 -11.99 15.37
N ASN A 382 -39.65 -10.65 15.09
CA ASN A 382 -39.85 -9.61 16.07
C ASN A 382 -40.92 -8.57 15.64
N PRO A 383 -42.13 -8.97 15.26
CA PRO A 383 -43.16 -8.05 14.75
C PRO A 383 -43.58 -6.98 15.77
N ASP A 384 -43.64 -7.32 17.08
CA ASP A 384 -44.04 -6.40 18.14
C ASP A 384 -43.05 -5.26 18.36
N LEU A 385 -41.80 -5.43 17.99
CA LEU A 385 -40.74 -4.43 18.15
C LEU A 385 -40.72 -3.39 17.01
N ILE A 386 -41.50 -3.58 15.95
CA ILE A 386 -41.49 -2.74 14.75
C ILE A 386 -42.86 -2.21 14.33
N ASN A 387 -43.92 -2.56 15.07
CA ASN A 387 -45.30 -2.15 14.79
C ASN A 387 -45.87 -1.19 15.84
N GLY A 388 -46.99 -0.53 15.53
CA GLY A 388 -47.68 0.38 16.43
C GLY A 388 -46.81 1.58 16.87
N GLU A 389 -46.69 1.80 18.15
CA GLU A 389 -45.86 2.91 18.72
C GLU A 389 -44.37 2.74 18.44
N ASN A 390 -43.92 1.52 18.08
CA ASN A 390 -42.55 1.20 17.75
C ASN A 390 -42.27 1.29 16.25
N SER A 391 -43.26 1.64 15.42
CA SER A 391 -43.13 1.70 13.97
C SER A 391 -42.22 2.85 13.50
N ALA A 392 -41.73 2.76 12.28
CA ALA A 392 -40.95 3.83 11.63
C ALA A 392 -41.78 5.13 11.48
N GLU A 393 -43.09 5.00 11.20
CA GLU A 393 -44.02 6.13 11.09
C GLU A 393 -44.16 6.85 12.41
N ALA A 394 -44.40 6.12 13.53
CA ALA A 394 -44.51 6.70 14.87
C ALA A 394 -43.18 7.41 15.27
N LEU A 395 -42.04 6.80 14.92
CA LEU A 395 -40.70 7.39 15.17
C LEU A 395 -40.52 8.69 14.36
N LEU A 396 -40.96 8.73 13.11
CA LEU A 396 -40.88 9.93 12.25
C LEU A 396 -41.77 11.06 12.78
N GLU A 397 -42.97 10.77 13.25
CA GLU A 397 -43.86 11.77 13.86
C GLU A 397 -43.24 12.36 15.12
N LYS A 398 -42.63 11.54 15.96
CA LYS A 398 -41.89 11.99 17.14
C LYS A 398 -40.75 12.96 16.78
N ILE A 399 -39.94 12.62 15.75
CA ILE A 399 -38.87 13.49 15.28
C ILE A 399 -39.42 14.84 14.75
N LYS A 400 -40.52 14.81 14.01
CA LYS A 400 -41.18 16.05 13.51
C LYS A 400 -41.62 16.94 14.66
N ALA A 401 -42.27 16.36 15.67
CA ALA A 401 -42.70 17.08 16.88
C ALA A 401 -41.51 17.72 17.64
N GLU A 402 -40.45 16.95 17.86
CA GLU A 402 -39.24 17.48 18.54
C GLU A 402 -38.60 18.64 17.74
N ARG A 403 -38.56 18.55 16.38
CA ARG A 403 -38.05 19.62 15.52
C ARG A 403 -38.89 20.90 15.61
N GLU A 404 -40.20 20.82 15.67
CA GLU A 404 -41.08 21.99 15.82
C GLU A 404 -40.88 22.65 17.18
N VAL A 405 -40.76 21.89 18.28
CA VAL A 405 -40.43 22.41 19.60
C VAL A 405 -39.05 23.10 19.60
N ALA A 406 -38.05 22.52 18.94
CA ALA A 406 -36.72 23.12 18.87
C ALA A 406 -36.71 24.44 18.07
N LYS A 407 -37.45 24.51 16.94
CA LYS A 407 -37.60 25.73 16.14
C LYS A 407 -38.28 26.85 16.93
N SER A 408 -39.35 26.54 17.69
CA SER A 408 -40.06 27.53 18.53
C SER A 408 -39.17 28.06 19.64
N LYS A 409 -38.40 27.21 20.33
CA LYS A 409 -37.43 27.65 21.36
C LYS A 409 -36.34 28.55 20.76
N LYS A 410 -35.85 28.28 19.56
CA LYS A 410 -34.84 29.09 18.88
C LYS A 410 -35.40 30.48 18.51
N LYS A 411 -36.60 30.53 17.95
CA LYS A 411 -37.30 31.82 17.64
C LYS A 411 -37.54 32.65 18.89
N ALA A 412 -37.90 32.03 20.03
CA ALA A 412 -38.09 32.72 21.28
C ALA A 412 -36.76 33.32 21.80
N LYS A 413 -35.66 32.56 21.78
CA LYS A 413 -34.32 33.06 22.16
C LYS A 413 -33.83 34.21 21.27
N GLU A 414 -34.11 34.18 19.96
CA GLU A 414 -33.73 35.25 19.05
C GLU A 414 -34.54 36.54 19.29
N LYS A 415 -35.82 36.42 19.66
CA LYS A 415 -36.64 37.60 20.05
C LYS A 415 -36.14 38.26 21.34
N VAL A 416 -35.74 37.48 22.35
CA VAL A 416 -35.19 38.00 23.59
C VAL A 416 -33.81 38.65 23.43
N ARG A 417 -33.08 38.29 22.41
CA ARG A 417 -31.74 38.83 22.09
C ARG A 417 -31.76 40.10 21.24
N LYS A 418 -32.92 40.41 20.64
CA LYS A 418 -33.13 41.59 19.79
C LYS A 418 -33.98 42.66 20.45
N GLY A 419 -34.57 42.44 21.65
CA GLY A 419 -35.18 43.42 22.53
C GLY A 419 -34.25 43.72 23.70
#